data_6dc20154de616ec9a7a6a9e86fa5bf10
#
_entry.id   6dc20154de616ec9a7a6a9e86fa5bf10
#
_cell.length_a   1.000
_cell.length_b   1.000
_cell.length_c   1.000
_cell.angle_alpha   90.00
_cell.angle_beta   90.00
_cell.angle_gamma   90.00
#
_symmetry.space_group_name_H-M   'P 1'
#
loop_
_entity.id
_entity.type
_entity.pdbx_description
1 polymer ?
#
loop_
_entity_poly.entity_id
_entity_poly.type
_entity_poly.pdbx_seq_one_letter_code
_entity_poly.pdbx_strand_id
1 'polypeptide(L)'
;MQDCSTFQSEDARVGVEYLDSNHKAWLLSSWQIMIDRYPRLGEKLVVGTWHCSFKGIYGYRNFVLLDGEGRHLVRAGSVWFLYDTEKNTPIRVHPEDTAPYGKAEAPLILSPAPRKIPVPDHYGEGKPIVVARHHIDTNHHVNNAQYVDMARESIPEGLRIREIRADYKKAAVLGNVIIPRVSQGSAHEWTVSLDDSATQDTYAVVWLQTEPQMQEKLR
;
A
#
# COMPACT_ATOMS: atom_id res chain seq x y z
N MET A 1 -0.09 -9.34 1.79
CA MET A 1 -0.08 -9.15 0.33
C MET A 1 1.30 -8.77 -0.19
N GLN A 2 1.95 -7.75 0.35
CA GLN A 2 3.30 -7.35 -0.12
C GLN A 2 4.28 -8.53 -0.12
N ASP A 3 4.35 -9.32 0.94
CA ASP A 3 5.23 -10.49 1.05
C ASP A 3 4.99 -11.53 -0.07
N CYS A 4 3.74 -11.67 -0.53
CA CYS A 4 3.41 -12.56 -1.64
C CYS A 4 4.11 -12.15 -2.94
N SER A 5 4.32 -10.84 -3.18
CA SER A 5 5.10 -10.38 -4.35
C SER A 5 6.59 -10.67 -4.19
N THR A 6 7.12 -10.60 -2.97
CA THR A 6 8.51 -10.97 -2.69
C THR A 6 8.72 -12.46 -2.94
N PHE A 7 7.82 -13.32 -2.42
CA PHE A 7 7.89 -14.77 -2.67
C PHE A 7 7.82 -15.10 -4.17
N GLN A 8 6.93 -14.44 -4.93
CA GLN A 8 6.89 -14.64 -6.37
C GLN A 8 8.21 -14.23 -7.06
N SER A 9 8.83 -13.14 -6.60
CA SER A 9 10.13 -12.71 -7.15
C SER A 9 11.24 -13.72 -6.85
N GLU A 10 11.23 -14.33 -5.65
CA GLU A 10 12.15 -15.42 -5.29
C GLU A 10 11.92 -16.65 -6.16
N ASP A 11 10.67 -17.09 -6.35
CA ASP A 11 10.31 -18.20 -7.24
C ASP A 11 10.74 -17.95 -8.68
N ALA A 12 10.65 -16.71 -9.16
CA ALA A 12 11.11 -16.26 -10.46
C ALA A 12 12.64 -16.06 -10.56
N ARG A 13 13.40 -16.28 -9.47
CA ARG A 13 14.86 -16.09 -9.36
C ARG A 13 15.33 -14.65 -9.62
N VAL A 14 14.47 -13.68 -9.36
CA VAL A 14 14.75 -12.24 -9.39
C VAL A 14 14.35 -11.57 -8.07
N GLY A 15 14.52 -12.31 -6.98
CA GLY A 15 14.20 -11.88 -5.63
C GLY A 15 15.20 -10.89 -5.04
N VAL A 16 15.23 -10.80 -3.71
CA VAL A 16 15.97 -9.76 -2.98
C VAL A 16 17.47 -9.82 -3.28
N GLU A 17 18.08 -11.02 -3.24
CA GLU A 17 19.52 -11.17 -3.48
C GLU A 17 19.92 -10.79 -4.93
N TYR A 18 19.10 -11.17 -5.92
CA TYR A 18 19.30 -10.78 -7.30
C TYR A 18 19.21 -9.26 -7.49
N LEU A 19 18.20 -8.63 -6.91
CA LEU A 19 17.99 -7.19 -7.03
C LEU A 19 19.15 -6.43 -6.37
N ASP A 20 19.55 -6.83 -5.17
CA ASP A 20 20.67 -6.22 -4.44
C ASP A 20 21.99 -6.34 -5.22
N SER A 21 22.32 -7.54 -5.73
CA SER A 21 23.50 -7.78 -6.54
C SER A 21 23.56 -6.97 -7.84
N ASN A 22 22.39 -6.51 -8.33
CA ASN A 22 22.26 -5.66 -9.52
C ASN A 22 22.00 -4.18 -9.17
N HIS A 23 22.15 -3.79 -7.90
CA HIS A 23 21.88 -2.44 -7.41
C HIS A 23 20.49 -1.94 -7.78
N LYS A 24 19.48 -2.82 -7.74
CA LYS A 24 18.08 -2.51 -8.08
C LYS A 24 17.15 -2.78 -6.91
N ALA A 25 16.07 -2.03 -6.86
CA ALA A 25 14.95 -2.29 -5.94
C ALA A 25 13.61 -1.95 -6.60
N TRP A 26 12.59 -2.76 -6.32
CA TRP A 26 11.20 -2.40 -6.59
C TRP A 26 10.64 -1.66 -5.38
N LEU A 27 10.36 -0.37 -5.54
CA LEU A 27 9.77 0.46 -4.49
C LEU A 27 8.29 0.66 -4.76
N LEU A 28 7.47 0.46 -3.72
CA LEU A 28 6.02 0.64 -3.80
C LEU A 28 5.69 2.13 -3.84
N SER A 29 4.94 2.54 -4.86
CA SER A 29 4.48 3.92 -5.02
C SER A 29 3.05 4.12 -4.52
N SER A 30 2.16 3.17 -4.80
CA SER A 30 0.77 3.30 -4.38
C SER A 30 0.02 1.98 -4.30
N TRP A 31 -1.05 1.99 -3.49
CA TRP A 31 -2.06 0.94 -3.39
C TRP A 31 -3.45 1.48 -3.69
N GLN A 32 -4.27 0.60 -4.29
CA GLN A 32 -5.72 0.66 -4.23
C GLN A 32 -6.21 -0.72 -3.79
N ILE A 33 -6.90 -0.81 -2.67
CA ILE A 33 -7.36 -2.05 -2.05
C ILE A 33 -8.87 -1.96 -1.86
N MET A 34 -9.62 -2.84 -2.51
CA MET A 34 -11.08 -2.94 -2.41
C MET A 34 -11.44 -4.16 -1.57
N ILE A 35 -12.23 -3.95 -0.52
CA ILE A 35 -12.61 -4.99 0.44
C ILE A 35 -14.08 -5.35 0.19
N ASP A 36 -14.29 -6.48 -0.46
CA ASP A 36 -15.64 -7.01 -0.72
C ASP A 36 -16.23 -7.61 0.56
N ARG A 37 -15.43 -8.33 1.36
CA ARG A 37 -15.79 -8.91 2.64
C ARG A 37 -14.55 -9.15 3.52
N TYR A 38 -14.66 -8.90 4.79
CA TYR A 38 -13.62 -9.30 5.75
C TYR A 38 -13.65 -10.81 5.98
N PRO A 39 -12.48 -11.47 6.09
CA PRO A 39 -12.41 -12.87 6.45
C PRO A 39 -12.85 -13.10 7.91
N ARG A 40 -13.31 -14.30 8.22
CA ARG A 40 -13.65 -14.72 9.58
C ARG A 40 -12.47 -15.46 10.21
N LEU A 41 -12.42 -15.47 11.55
CA LEU A 41 -11.44 -16.25 12.27
C LEU A 41 -11.58 -17.74 11.90
N GLY A 42 -10.44 -18.40 11.59
CA GLY A 42 -10.41 -19.81 11.17
C GLY A 42 -10.76 -20.06 9.71
N GLU A 43 -11.10 -19.04 8.94
CA GLU A 43 -11.38 -19.17 7.50
C GLU A 43 -10.09 -19.46 6.72
N LYS A 44 -10.12 -20.45 5.83
CA LYS A 44 -9.01 -20.72 4.91
C LYS A 44 -8.94 -19.64 3.85
N LEU A 45 -7.75 -19.12 3.62
CA LEU A 45 -7.51 -18.03 2.69
C LEU A 45 -6.46 -18.41 1.66
N VAL A 46 -6.65 -17.91 0.45
CA VAL A 46 -5.64 -17.98 -0.62
C VAL A 46 -5.25 -16.56 -0.98
N VAL A 47 -3.94 -16.27 -0.95
CA VAL A 47 -3.38 -15.00 -1.43
C VAL A 47 -2.74 -15.23 -2.78
N GLY A 48 -3.10 -14.42 -3.76
CA GLY A 48 -2.54 -14.46 -5.10
C GLY A 48 -1.97 -13.11 -5.53
N THR A 49 -0.97 -13.13 -6.41
CA THR A 49 -0.39 -11.94 -7.03
C THR A 49 0.14 -12.23 -8.42
N TRP A 50 0.02 -11.27 -9.32
CA TRP A 50 0.59 -11.30 -10.67
C TRP A 50 0.78 -9.88 -11.22
N HIS A 51 1.71 -9.72 -12.14
CA HIS A 51 1.90 -8.43 -12.81
C HIS A 51 0.90 -8.24 -13.95
N CYS A 52 0.48 -6.99 -14.17
CA CYS A 52 -0.43 -6.61 -15.25
C CYS A 52 0.30 -5.97 -16.43
N SER A 53 1.24 -5.10 -16.15
CA SER A 53 1.99 -4.37 -17.17
C SER A 53 3.21 -3.68 -16.60
N PHE A 54 4.10 -3.25 -17.50
CA PHE A 54 5.23 -2.39 -17.20
C PHE A 54 5.23 -1.20 -18.17
N LYS A 55 5.46 0.01 -17.64
CA LYS A 55 5.47 1.24 -18.46
C LYS A 55 6.46 2.25 -17.92
N GLY A 56 7.48 2.55 -18.70
CA GLY A 56 8.52 3.49 -18.31
C GLY A 56 9.32 2.98 -17.13
N ILE A 57 9.23 3.63 -15.98
CA ILE A 57 9.84 3.22 -14.72
C ILE A 57 8.91 2.37 -13.86
N TYR A 58 7.63 2.21 -14.24
CA TYR A 58 6.58 1.64 -13.41
C TYR A 58 6.26 0.20 -13.76
N GLY A 59 5.99 -0.61 -12.71
CA GLY A 59 5.36 -1.92 -12.75
C GLY A 59 3.99 -1.89 -12.06
N TYR A 60 3.00 -2.52 -12.68
CA TYR A 60 1.63 -2.62 -12.19
C TYR A 60 1.34 -4.06 -11.80
N ARG A 61 0.81 -4.27 -10.61
CA ARG A 61 0.61 -5.61 -10.05
C ARG A 61 -0.74 -5.73 -9.36
N ASN A 62 -1.39 -6.86 -9.57
CA ASN A 62 -2.59 -7.26 -8.85
C ASN A 62 -2.26 -8.08 -7.62
N PHE A 63 -3.19 -8.02 -6.66
CA PHE A 63 -3.26 -8.93 -5.53
C PHE A 63 -4.71 -9.31 -5.28
N VAL A 64 -4.92 -10.53 -4.80
CA VAL A 64 -6.22 -11.03 -4.44
C VAL A 64 -6.14 -11.79 -3.12
N LEU A 65 -7.19 -11.67 -2.33
CA LEU A 65 -7.47 -12.56 -1.20
C LEU A 65 -8.75 -13.30 -1.52
N LEU A 66 -8.69 -14.61 -1.54
CA LEU A 66 -9.82 -15.51 -1.81
C LEU A 66 -10.15 -16.31 -0.56
N ASP A 67 -11.41 -16.70 -0.42
CA ASP A 67 -11.82 -17.72 0.54
C ASP A 67 -11.53 -19.14 0.02
N GLY A 68 -11.86 -20.16 0.83
CA GLY A 68 -11.65 -21.57 0.47
C GLY A 68 -12.49 -22.06 -0.72
N GLU A 69 -13.47 -21.29 -1.17
CA GLU A 69 -14.31 -21.57 -2.34
C GLU A 69 -13.89 -20.76 -3.57
N GLY A 70 -12.82 -19.97 -3.47
CA GLY A 70 -12.31 -19.14 -4.55
C GLY A 70 -13.06 -17.82 -4.77
N ARG A 71 -13.92 -17.40 -3.84
CA ARG A 71 -14.62 -16.11 -3.93
C ARG A 71 -13.69 -14.99 -3.47
N HIS A 72 -13.77 -13.84 -4.13
CA HIS A 72 -12.98 -12.67 -3.79
C HIS A 72 -13.41 -12.08 -2.43
N LEU A 73 -12.46 -11.89 -1.55
CA LEU A 73 -12.60 -11.15 -0.30
C LEU A 73 -11.98 -9.76 -0.42
N VAL A 74 -10.82 -9.68 -1.07
CA VAL A 74 -10.10 -8.43 -1.31
C VAL A 74 -9.49 -8.48 -2.69
N ARG A 75 -9.61 -7.38 -3.42
CA ARG A 75 -8.93 -7.14 -4.71
C ARG A 75 -8.07 -5.91 -4.56
N ALA A 76 -6.82 -5.98 -5.03
CA ALA A 76 -5.94 -4.84 -4.92
C ALA A 76 -5.10 -4.66 -6.19
N GLY A 77 -4.85 -3.41 -6.53
CA GLY A 77 -3.89 -2.98 -7.53
C GLY A 77 -2.79 -2.16 -6.88
N SER A 78 -1.56 -2.36 -7.31
CA SER A 78 -0.41 -1.62 -6.82
C SER A 78 0.44 -1.09 -7.96
N VAL A 79 1.12 0.00 -7.71
CA VAL A 79 2.09 0.60 -8.62
C VAL A 79 3.45 0.64 -7.94
N TRP A 80 4.42 0.07 -8.59
CA TRP A 80 5.82 0.01 -8.17
C TRP A 80 6.67 0.79 -9.14
N PHE A 81 7.85 1.24 -8.72
CA PHE A 81 8.84 1.77 -9.63
C PHE A 81 10.19 1.10 -9.39
N LEU A 82 10.92 0.90 -10.49
CA LEU A 82 12.27 0.34 -10.44
C LEU A 82 13.24 1.45 -10.07
N TYR A 83 14.13 1.16 -9.13
CA TYR A 83 15.06 2.11 -8.54
C TYR A 83 16.48 1.56 -8.58
N ASP A 84 17.44 2.41 -8.95
CA ASP A 84 18.88 2.15 -8.87
C ASP A 84 19.36 2.61 -7.48
N THR A 85 19.76 1.65 -6.67
CA THR A 85 20.16 1.88 -5.26
C THR A 85 21.55 2.51 -5.13
N GLU A 86 22.40 2.40 -6.14
CA GLU A 86 23.71 3.02 -6.18
C GLU A 86 23.61 4.50 -6.60
N LYS A 87 22.86 4.79 -7.67
CA LYS A 87 22.65 6.15 -8.18
C LYS A 87 21.55 6.91 -7.44
N ASN A 88 20.79 6.24 -6.58
CA ASN A 88 19.67 6.80 -5.84
C ASN A 88 18.63 7.50 -6.75
N THR A 89 18.21 6.83 -7.82
CA THR A 89 17.27 7.38 -8.81
C THR A 89 16.35 6.32 -9.40
N PRO A 90 15.10 6.64 -9.75
CA PRO A 90 14.25 5.76 -10.54
C PRO A 90 14.86 5.49 -11.91
N ILE A 91 14.78 4.23 -12.35
CA ILE A 91 15.30 3.80 -13.64
C ILE A 91 14.22 3.15 -14.50
N ARG A 92 14.46 3.15 -15.81
CA ARG A 92 13.54 2.54 -16.77
C ARG A 92 13.56 1.02 -16.62
N VAL A 93 12.39 0.42 -16.68
CA VAL A 93 12.20 -1.03 -16.71
C VAL A 93 12.57 -1.54 -18.09
N HIS A 94 13.43 -2.54 -18.14
CA HIS A 94 13.87 -3.22 -19.36
C HIS A 94 13.28 -4.63 -19.46
N PRO A 95 13.28 -5.27 -20.65
CA PRO A 95 12.77 -6.63 -20.83
C PRO A 95 13.39 -7.67 -19.91
N GLU A 96 14.68 -7.57 -19.61
CA GLU A 96 15.39 -8.45 -18.66
C GLU A 96 14.85 -8.36 -17.22
N ASP A 97 14.35 -7.20 -16.80
CA ASP A 97 13.77 -7.01 -15.48
C ASP A 97 12.38 -7.65 -15.35
N THR A 98 11.72 -7.95 -16.48
CA THR A 98 10.32 -8.37 -16.52
C THR A 98 10.11 -9.78 -17.03
N ALA A 99 10.98 -10.27 -17.92
CA ALA A 99 10.88 -11.60 -18.54
C ALA A 99 10.73 -12.74 -17.50
N PRO A 100 11.43 -12.74 -16.36
CA PRO A 100 11.29 -13.79 -15.35
C PRO A 100 9.88 -13.90 -14.74
N TYR A 101 9.09 -12.82 -14.75
CA TYR A 101 7.71 -12.85 -14.24
C TYR A 101 6.70 -13.47 -15.20
N GLY A 102 7.13 -13.85 -16.43
CA GLY A 102 6.27 -14.48 -17.41
C GLY A 102 5.31 -13.52 -18.12
N LYS A 103 4.14 -14.04 -18.53
CA LYS A 103 3.14 -13.27 -19.28
C LYS A 103 2.31 -12.39 -18.34
N ALA A 104 2.12 -11.14 -18.74
CA ALA A 104 1.22 -10.22 -18.04
C ALA A 104 -0.25 -10.65 -18.19
N GLU A 105 -1.03 -10.45 -17.13
CA GLU A 105 -2.46 -10.73 -17.12
C GLU A 105 -3.28 -9.45 -16.89
N ALA A 106 -4.58 -9.54 -17.17
CA ALA A 106 -5.49 -8.41 -17.05
C ALA A 106 -5.55 -7.85 -15.62
N PRO A 107 -5.76 -6.52 -15.46
CA PRO A 107 -5.95 -5.92 -14.16
C PRO A 107 -7.28 -6.37 -13.52
N LEU A 108 -7.27 -6.59 -12.20
CA LEU A 108 -8.49 -6.90 -11.43
C LEU A 108 -9.37 -5.67 -11.24
N ILE A 109 -8.78 -4.50 -11.12
CA ILE A 109 -9.49 -3.23 -10.99
C ILE A 109 -9.50 -2.59 -12.37
N LEU A 110 -10.64 -2.65 -13.06
CA LEU A 110 -10.78 -2.20 -14.45
C LEU A 110 -10.72 -0.68 -14.59
N SER A 111 -11.15 0.05 -13.56
CA SER A 111 -11.12 1.52 -13.51
C SER A 111 -10.32 1.96 -12.28
N PRO A 112 -8.99 1.89 -12.32
CA PRO A 112 -8.17 2.24 -11.18
C PRO A 112 -8.28 3.75 -10.88
N ALA A 113 -8.35 4.06 -9.59
CA ALA A 113 -8.31 5.44 -9.15
C ALA A 113 -6.94 6.10 -9.47
N PRO A 114 -6.89 7.44 -9.60
CA PRO A 114 -5.63 8.14 -9.76
C PRO A 114 -4.63 7.79 -8.66
N ARG A 115 -3.38 7.49 -9.03
CA ARG A 115 -2.33 7.12 -8.06
C ARG A 115 -2.12 8.19 -6.98
N LYS A 116 -2.06 9.46 -7.40
CA LYS A 116 -1.87 10.58 -6.49
C LYS A 116 -3.15 10.87 -5.72
N ILE A 117 -3.03 11.04 -4.41
CA ILE A 117 -4.09 11.47 -3.53
C ILE A 117 -3.78 12.92 -3.14
N PRO A 118 -4.71 13.88 -3.40
CA PRO A 118 -4.51 15.26 -2.96
C PRO A 118 -4.43 15.35 -1.44
N VAL A 119 -3.49 16.15 -0.94
CA VAL A 119 -3.49 16.52 0.49
C VAL A 119 -4.58 17.56 0.68
N PRO A 120 -5.49 17.38 1.67
CA PRO A 120 -6.55 18.36 1.92
C PRO A 120 -6.01 19.69 2.42
N ASP A 121 -6.62 20.79 2.00
CA ASP A 121 -6.29 22.15 2.49
C ASP A 121 -6.78 22.39 3.93
N HIS A 122 -7.83 21.65 4.35
CA HIS A 122 -8.41 21.74 5.69
C HIS A 122 -8.35 20.36 6.38
N TYR A 123 -7.74 20.33 7.55
CA TYR A 123 -7.54 19.11 8.34
C TYR A 123 -7.48 19.42 9.85
N GLY A 124 -7.76 18.41 10.65
CA GLY A 124 -7.41 18.39 12.08
C GLY A 124 -6.11 17.63 12.29
N GLU A 125 -5.27 18.09 13.20
CA GLU A 125 -4.06 17.34 13.58
C GLU A 125 -4.40 16.24 14.59
N GLY A 126 -3.93 15.04 14.30
CA GLY A 126 -3.99 13.88 15.18
C GLY A 126 -2.85 13.90 16.22
N LYS A 127 -2.82 12.87 17.05
CA LYS A 127 -1.74 12.69 18.03
C LYS A 127 -0.43 12.36 17.31
N PRO A 128 0.71 12.96 17.72
CA PRO A 128 2.02 12.61 17.18
C PRO A 128 2.33 11.12 17.38
N ILE A 129 2.88 10.49 16.33
CA ILE A 129 3.29 9.08 16.32
C ILE A 129 4.81 9.01 16.23
N VAL A 130 5.46 8.45 17.25
CA VAL A 130 6.91 8.21 17.21
C VAL A 130 7.16 6.89 16.50
N VAL A 131 7.98 6.91 15.43
CA VAL A 131 8.37 5.70 14.72
C VAL A 131 9.21 4.82 15.62
N ALA A 132 8.67 3.67 16.02
CA ALA A 132 9.28 2.68 16.89
C ALA A 132 9.80 1.48 16.07
N ARG A 133 10.58 0.58 16.72
CA ARG A 133 11.20 -0.58 16.06
C ARG A 133 10.22 -1.51 15.35
N HIS A 134 9.01 -1.70 15.88
CA HIS A 134 8.00 -2.57 15.29
C HIS A 134 7.38 -2.01 14.00
N HIS A 135 7.59 -0.73 13.71
CA HIS A 135 7.16 -0.12 12.45
C HIS A 135 8.16 -0.39 11.32
N ILE A 136 9.41 -0.77 11.65
CA ILE A 136 10.53 -0.82 10.71
C ILE A 136 10.64 -2.19 10.04
N ASP A 137 10.82 -2.19 8.72
CA ASP A 137 11.08 -3.38 7.91
C ASP A 137 12.59 -3.68 7.74
N THR A 138 12.91 -4.68 6.95
CA THR A 138 14.29 -5.12 6.65
C THR A 138 15.09 -4.08 5.86
N ASN A 139 14.44 -3.10 5.24
CA ASN A 139 15.09 -1.98 4.54
C ASN A 139 15.39 -0.80 5.49
N HIS A 140 15.20 -0.98 6.80
CA HIS A 140 15.36 0.07 7.82
C HIS A 140 14.42 1.28 7.65
N HIS A 141 13.29 1.09 6.96
CA HIS A 141 12.25 2.09 6.77
C HIS A 141 10.93 1.63 7.41
N VAL A 142 10.04 2.57 7.64
CA VAL A 142 8.67 2.24 8.05
C VAL A 142 8.01 1.38 6.97
N ASN A 143 7.54 0.18 7.36
CA ASN A 143 6.83 -0.72 6.45
C ASN A 143 5.57 -0.05 5.89
N ASN A 144 5.32 -0.24 4.60
CA ASN A 144 4.20 0.40 3.90
C ASN A 144 2.83 0.16 4.56
N ALA A 145 2.59 -1.01 5.16
CA ALA A 145 1.36 -1.32 5.87
C ALA A 145 1.19 -0.47 7.14
N GLN A 146 2.28 -0.10 7.81
CA GLN A 146 2.25 0.71 9.01
C GLN A 146 1.69 2.11 8.76
N TYR A 147 1.94 2.72 7.61
CA TYR A 147 1.30 4.00 7.25
C TYR A 147 -0.21 3.88 7.14
N VAL A 148 -0.71 2.74 6.61
CA VAL A 148 -2.16 2.48 6.55
C VAL A 148 -2.73 2.28 7.95
N ASP A 149 -2.03 1.55 8.83
CA ASP A 149 -2.44 1.36 10.22
C ASP A 149 -2.45 2.70 10.99
N MET A 150 -1.40 3.52 10.85
CA MET A 150 -1.33 4.85 11.45
C MET A 150 -2.49 5.76 10.99
N ALA A 151 -2.82 5.71 9.69
CA ALA A 151 -3.94 6.47 9.16
C ALA A 151 -5.29 5.96 9.70
N ARG A 152 -5.46 4.65 9.80
CA ARG A 152 -6.66 4.03 10.36
C ARG A 152 -6.86 4.38 11.83
N GLU A 153 -5.81 4.36 12.63
CA GLU A 153 -5.85 4.75 14.04
C GLU A 153 -6.11 6.26 14.25
N SER A 154 -5.97 7.06 13.20
CA SER A 154 -6.20 8.52 13.25
C SER A 154 -7.63 8.92 12.92
N ILE A 155 -8.47 8.02 12.43
CA ILE A 155 -9.90 8.22 12.16
C ILE A 155 -10.75 7.61 13.30
N PRO A 156 -12.06 7.94 13.41
CA PRO A 156 -12.90 7.39 14.47
C PRO A 156 -12.94 5.85 14.49
N GLU A 157 -13.01 5.29 15.69
CA GLU A 157 -13.12 3.84 15.91
C GLU A 157 -14.44 3.27 15.37
N GLY A 158 -14.46 1.95 15.11
CA GLY A 158 -15.66 1.21 14.72
C GLY A 158 -16.07 1.40 13.26
N LEU A 159 -15.36 2.20 12.49
CA LEU A 159 -15.62 2.36 11.07
C LEU A 159 -15.15 1.12 10.29
N ARG A 160 -16.04 0.56 9.47
CA ARG A 160 -15.71 -0.56 8.60
C ARG A 160 -15.22 -0.06 7.25
N ILE A 161 -13.96 -0.30 6.94
CA ILE A 161 -13.32 0.18 5.71
C ILE A 161 -13.72 -0.72 4.53
N ARG A 162 -14.03 -0.11 3.39
CA ARG A 162 -14.38 -0.77 2.13
C ARG A 162 -13.34 -0.56 1.05
N GLU A 163 -12.69 0.58 1.05
CA GLU A 163 -11.60 0.87 0.13
C GLU A 163 -10.49 1.62 0.84
N ILE A 164 -9.26 1.27 0.50
CA ILE A 164 -8.04 1.93 0.96
C ILE A 164 -7.27 2.36 -0.28
N ARG A 165 -6.83 3.61 -0.31
CA ARG A 165 -5.84 4.08 -1.27
C ARG A 165 -4.67 4.66 -0.49
N ALA A 166 -3.45 4.32 -0.89
CA ALA A 166 -2.23 4.88 -0.29
C ALA A 166 -1.30 5.39 -1.39
N ASP A 167 -0.78 6.60 -1.22
CA ASP A 167 0.23 7.25 -2.07
C ASP A 167 1.47 7.50 -1.22
N TYR A 168 2.54 6.72 -1.46
CA TYR A 168 3.80 6.80 -0.72
C TYR A 168 4.76 7.79 -1.40
N LYS A 169 5.31 8.72 -0.64
CA LYS A 169 6.14 9.82 -1.16
C LYS A 169 7.57 9.78 -0.64
N LYS A 170 7.75 9.47 0.63
CA LYS A 170 9.04 9.44 1.31
C LYS A 170 9.04 8.35 2.36
N ALA A 171 10.16 7.72 2.60
CA ALA A 171 10.29 6.75 3.68
C ALA A 171 10.61 7.45 5.01
N ALA A 172 9.89 7.07 6.07
CA ALA A 172 10.26 7.45 7.43
C ALA A 172 11.20 6.40 8.03
N VAL A 173 12.02 6.82 8.99
CA VAL A 173 12.99 5.97 9.68
C VAL A 173 12.74 5.97 11.18
N LEU A 174 13.40 5.08 11.90
CA LEU A 174 13.33 4.96 13.36
C LEU A 174 13.57 6.32 14.02
N GLY A 175 12.70 6.69 14.95
CA GLY A 175 12.78 7.94 15.71
C GLY A 175 12.15 9.16 15.04
N ASN A 176 11.76 9.09 13.76
CA ASN A 176 10.96 10.16 13.18
C ASN A 176 9.64 10.33 13.96
N VAL A 177 9.13 11.55 13.99
CA VAL A 177 7.82 11.86 14.57
C VAL A 177 6.86 12.25 13.46
N ILE A 178 5.79 11.48 13.32
CA ILE A 178 4.77 11.65 12.28
C ILE A 178 3.56 12.37 12.88
N ILE A 179 3.11 13.43 12.23
CA ILE A 179 1.87 14.12 12.57
C ILE A 179 0.79 13.71 11.56
N PRO A 180 -0.24 12.96 11.98
CA PRO A 180 -1.38 12.70 11.13
C PRO A 180 -2.21 13.98 10.93
N ARG A 181 -2.51 14.34 9.69
CA ARG A 181 -3.43 15.41 9.32
C ARG A 181 -4.67 14.79 8.70
N VAL A 182 -5.78 14.88 9.42
CA VAL A 182 -7.01 14.16 9.12
C VAL A 182 -8.04 15.11 8.56
N SER A 183 -8.60 14.77 7.41
CA SER A 183 -9.72 15.47 6.80
C SER A 183 -10.84 14.48 6.49
N GLN A 184 -12.06 14.87 6.81
CA GLN A 184 -13.27 14.17 6.41
C GLN A 184 -13.85 14.86 5.18
N GLY A 185 -13.92 14.16 4.05
CA GLY A 185 -14.55 14.64 2.83
C GLY A 185 -16.06 14.49 2.89
N SER A 186 -16.58 13.38 2.43
CA SER A 186 -17.99 13.02 2.66
C SER A 186 -18.16 12.30 4.01
N ALA A 187 -19.41 11.94 4.36
CA ALA A 187 -19.72 11.22 5.61
C ALA A 187 -18.95 9.88 5.77
N HIS A 188 -18.44 9.33 4.66
CA HIS A 188 -17.81 8.01 4.61
C HIS A 188 -16.40 8.04 4.00
N GLU A 189 -15.82 9.21 3.79
CA GLU A 189 -14.51 9.38 3.18
C GLU A 189 -13.57 10.14 4.11
N TRP A 190 -12.39 9.59 4.29
CA TRP A 190 -11.34 10.15 5.15
C TRP A 190 -10.05 10.23 4.36
N THR A 191 -9.34 11.33 4.48
CA THR A 191 -7.99 11.49 3.96
C THR A 191 -7.05 11.81 5.11
N VAL A 192 -5.99 11.04 5.25
CA VAL A 192 -4.97 11.24 6.27
C VAL A 192 -3.63 11.45 5.58
N SER A 193 -3.05 12.64 5.75
CA SER A 193 -1.66 12.91 5.40
C SER A 193 -0.79 12.61 6.62
N LEU A 194 0.28 11.88 6.43
CA LEU A 194 1.23 11.48 7.47
C LEU A 194 2.52 12.28 7.22
N ASP A 195 2.71 13.34 7.98
CA ASP A 195 3.74 14.34 7.71
C ASP A 195 4.84 14.32 8.78
N ASP A 196 6.05 14.61 8.38
CA ASP A 196 7.19 14.77 9.27
C ASP A 196 6.99 15.99 10.16
N SER A 197 7.10 15.82 11.47
CA SER A 197 6.94 16.92 12.44
C SER A 197 7.99 18.01 12.31
N ALA A 198 9.18 17.68 11.82
CA ALA A 198 10.32 18.59 11.73
C ALA A 198 10.39 19.32 10.36
N THR A 199 10.23 18.57 9.26
CA THR A 199 10.40 19.12 7.90
C THR A 199 9.08 19.48 7.23
N GLN A 200 7.96 18.99 7.75
CA GLN A 200 6.62 19.09 7.15
C GLN A 200 6.49 18.32 5.81
N ASP A 201 7.50 17.52 5.45
CA ASP A 201 7.41 16.65 4.29
C ASP A 201 6.36 15.56 4.52
N THR A 202 5.61 15.24 3.50
CA THR A 202 4.63 14.14 3.55
C THR A 202 5.32 12.80 3.29
N TYR A 203 5.20 11.85 4.21
CA TYR A 203 5.62 10.47 4.02
C TYR A 203 4.64 9.68 3.18
N ALA A 204 3.36 9.74 3.52
CA ALA A 204 2.29 9.07 2.79
C ALA A 204 0.96 9.83 2.92
N VAL A 205 0.11 9.66 1.92
CA VAL A 205 -1.30 10.08 2.01
C VAL A 205 -2.17 8.84 1.87
N VAL A 206 -3.07 8.63 2.83
CA VAL A 206 -3.99 7.49 2.85
C VAL A 206 -5.42 8.01 2.76
N TRP A 207 -6.16 7.53 1.78
CA TRP A 207 -7.59 7.76 1.64
C TRP A 207 -8.35 6.49 2.00
N LEU A 208 -9.39 6.63 2.80
CA LEU A 208 -10.19 5.54 3.34
C LEU A 208 -11.67 5.80 3.03
N GLN A 209 -12.32 4.81 2.41
CA GLN A 209 -13.78 4.78 2.29
C GLN A 209 -14.34 3.79 3.30
N THR A 210 -15.34 4.21 4.04
CA THR A 210 -16.01 3.41 5.07
C THR A 210 -17.43 3.08 4.68
N GLU A 211 -17.98 2.01 5.27
CA GLU A 211 -19.42 1.74 5.19
C GLU A 211 -20.19 2.73 6.08
N PRO A 212 -21.45 3.03 5.74
CA PRO A 212 -22.36 3.63 6.69
C PRO A 212 -22.41 2.77 7.95
N GLN A 213 -22.31 3.39 9.12
CA GLN A 213 -22.54 2.65 10.37
C GLN A 213 -23.95 2.09 10.34
N MET A 214 -24.06 0.77 10.21
CA MET A 214 -25.31 0.10 10.52
C MET A 214 -25.57 0.33 12.01
N GLN A 215 -26.58 1.12 12.34
CA GLN A 215 -27.09 1.14 13.70
C GLN A 215 -27.42 -0.30 14.09
N GLU A 216 -26.57 -0.92 14.90
CA GLU A 216 -26.95 -2.15 15.58
C GLU A 216 -28.23 -1.83 16.36
N LYS A 217 -29.35 -2.26 15.83
CA LYS A 217 -30.58 -2.37 16.65
C LYS A 217 -30.22 -3.35 17.77
N LEU A 218 -29.93 -2.80 18.94
CA LEU A 218 -29.88 -3.55 20.19
C LEU A 218 -31.14 -4.44 20.26
N ARG A 219 -30.92 -5.74 20.08
CA ARG A 219 -31.93 -6.76 20.40
C ARG A 219 -31.56 -7.37 21.73
#